data_061e66a61767fb2abf871358d7c9fb0a
#
_entry.id   061e66a61767fb2abf871358d7c9fb0a
#
_cell.length_a   1.000
_cell.length_b   1.000
_cell.length_c   1.000
_cell.angle_alpha   90.00
_cell.angle_beta   90.00
_cell.angle_gamma   90.00
#
_symmetry.space_group_name_H-M   'P 1'
#
loop_
_entity.id
_entity.type
_entity.pdbx_description
1 polymer ?
#
loop_
_entity_poly.entity_id
_entity_poly.type
_entity_poly.pdbx_seq_one_letter_code
_entity_poly.pdbx_strand_id
1 'polypeptide(L)'
;GYEDLNDHDDLRKDSTLALLVGKRDLTGERRVREQDRGNLLAASSTLNRLELGTPESASSDRYKRIAADSEALDRLLVDLFLESYRKPPRKIWLDLDATDDPLHGQQEGRFFHGYYRCYCYLPLYIFSGEHLLCARLRTADKDASSGSVDELQRIVGQIRARWPKTRIIIRADSGFCRDAIMAWCETNDVGYVLGLARNKRLQQAL
;
A
#
# COMPACT_ATOMS: atom_id res chain seq x y z
N GLY A 1 -13.02 14.77 7.90
CA GLY A 1 -13.00 14.42 6.48
C GLY A 1 -13.95 13.30 6.18
N TYR A 2 -14.08 12.94 4.94
CA TYR A 2 -14.85 11.79 4.49
C TYR A 2 -13.86 10.62 4.40
N GLU A 3 -14.04 9.61 5.24
CA GLU A 3 -13.01 8.57 5.46
C GLU A 3 -13.48 7.17 5.07
N ASP A 4 -14.79 6.94 4.92
CA ASP A 4 -15.33 5.64 4.60
C ASP A 4 -16.49 5.67 3.58
N LEU A 5 -16.93 4.48 3.17
CA LEU A 5 -18.02 4.31 2.21
C LEU A 5 -19.39 4.79 2.74
N ASN A 6 -19.57 4.88 4.06
CA ASN A 6 -20.85 5.33 4.62
C ASN A 6 -21.04 6.83 4.38
N ASP A 7 -19.96 7.60 4.38
CA ASP A 7 -19.97 9.04 4.03
C ASP A 7 -20.53 9.26 2.62
N HIS A 8 -20.40 8.27 1.75
CA HIS A 8 -20.91 8.36 0.39
C HIS A 8 -22.45 8.43 0.32
N ASP A 9 -23.16 7.98 1.32
CA ASP A 9 -24.62 8.09 1.36
C ASP A 9 -25.08 9.56 1.47
N ASP A 10 -24.25 10.44 2.01
CA ASP A 10 -24.44 11.88 1.97
C ASP A 10 -23.85 12.50 0.70
N LEU A 11 -22.61 12.14 0.34
CA LEU A 11 -21.93 12.64 -0.86
C LEU A 11 -22.69 12.33 -2.16
N ARG A 12 -23.45 11.24 -2.22
CA ARG A 12 -24.25 10.87 -3.39
C ARG A 12 -25.34 11.87 -3.76
N LYS A 13 -25.68 12.78 -2.86
CA LYS A 13 -26.67 13.85 -3.06
C LYS A 13 -26.02 15.19 -3.47
N ASP A 14 -24.70 15.27 -3.44
CA ASP A 14 -23.97 16.50 -3.74
C ASP A 14 -24.01 16.79 -5.25
N SER A 15 -24.67 17.90 -5.62
CA SER A 15 -24.80 18.33 -7.00
C SER A 15 -23.48 18.82 -7.59
N THR A 16 -22.56 19.33 -6.77
CA THR A 16 -21.23 19.78 -7.21
C THR A 16 -20.39 18.60 -7.64
N LEU A 17 -20.34 17.54 -6.80
CA LEU A 17 -19.67 16.30 -7.17
C LEU A 17 -20.29 15.65 -8.43
N ALA A 18 -21.62 15.64 -8.53
CA ALA A 18 -22.31 15.13 -9.69
C ALA A 18 -21.92 15.90 -10.97
N LEU A 19 -21.84 17.23 -10.89
CA LEU A 19 -21.40 18.08 -12.00
C LEU A 19 -19.94 17.78 -12.39
N LEU A 20 -19.04 17.67 -11.43
CA LEU A 20 -17.64 17.39 -11.67
C LEU A 20 -17.40 16.06 -12.38
N VAL A 21 -18.21 15.04 -12.10
CA VAL A 21 -18.15 13.73 -12.80
C VAL A 21 -19.02 13.70 -14.05
N GLY A 22 -19.47 14.84 -14.56
CA GLY A 22 -20.16 14.98 -15.85
C GLY A 22 -21.62 14.50 -15.86
N LYS A 23 -22.29 14.46 -14.70
CA LYS A 23 -23.74 14.14 -14.66
C LYS A 23 -24.56 15.29 -15.24
N ARG A 24 -25.55 14.96 -16.09
CA ARG A 24 -26.48 15.91 -16.68
C ARG A 24 -27.73 16.13 -15.81
N ASP A 25 -28.14 15.09 -15.07
CA ASP A 25 -29.25 15.17 -14.12
C ASP A 25 -28.70 15.48 -12.73
N LEU A 26 -28.81 16.74 -12.32
CA LEU A 26 -28.33 17.24 -11.02
C LEU A 26 -29.42 17.23 -9.94
N THR A 27 -30.59 16.66 -10.21
CA THR A 27 -31.67 16.45 -9.25
C THR A 27 -31.86 14.98 -8.87
N GLY A 28 -31.36 14.07 -9.73
CA GLY A 28 -31.57 12.65 -9.57
C GLY A 28 -32.99 12.16 -9.86
N GLU A 29 -33.87 13.01 -10.40
CA GLU A 29 -35.27 12.66 -10.67
C GLU A 29 -35.42 11.61 -11.81
N ARG A 30 -34.47 11.59 -12.75
CA ARG A 30 -34.48 10.67 -13.90
C ARG A 30 -33.96 9.26 -13.57
N ARG A 31 -33.77 8.94 -12.31
CA ARG A 31 -33.37 7.59 -11.89
C ARG A 31 -34.48 6.59 -12.20
N VAL A 32 -34.07 5.44 -12.79
CA VAL A 32 -34.98 4.36 -13.21
C VAL A 32 -35.71 3.75 -12.01
N ARG A 33 -35.01 3.57 -10.89
CA ARG A 33 -35.61 3.02 -9.68
C ARG A 33 -36.11 4.16 -8.80
N GLU A 34 -37.33 4.05 -8.32
CA GLU A 34 -37.99 5.05 -7.49
C GLU A 34 -37.20 5.34 -6.20
N GLN A 35 -36.66 4.31 -5.54
CA GLN A 35 -35.84 4.42 -4.34
C GLN A 35 -34.52 5.16 -4.54
N ASP A 36 -34.07 5.30 -5.80
CA ASP A 36 -32.83 6.01 -6.14
C ASP A 36 -33.09 7.46 -6.57
N ARG A 37 -34.34 7.89 -6.69
CA ARG A 37 -34.70 9.25 -7.07
C ARG A 37 -34.23 10.24 -6.00
N GLY A 38 -33.77 11.40 -6.40
CA GLY A 38 -33.14 12.38 -5.53
C GLY A 38 -31.67 12.09 -5.18
N ASN A 39 -31.12 10.98 -5.66
CA ASN A 39 -29.71 10.63 -5.46
C ASN A 39 -28.97 10.69 -6.79
N LEU A 40 -27.97 11.55 -6.88
CA LEU A 40 -27.26 11.86 -8.12
C LEU A 40 -26.17 10.84 -8.45
N LEU A 41 -25.47 10.33 -7.43
CA LEU A 41 -24.38 9.38 -7.58
C LEU A 41 -24.77 7.96 -7.12
N ALA A 42 -23.88 7.01 -7.21
CA ALA A 42 -24.08 5.64 -6.80
C ALA A 42 -24.25 5.54 -5.27
N ALA A 43 -24.93 4.52 -4.79
CA ALA A 43 -25.02 4.24 -3.36
C ALA A 43 -23.72 3.60 -2.84
N SER A 44 -23.44 3.73 -1.53
CA SER A 44 -22.35 3.05 -0.83
C SER A 44 -22.31 1.55 -1.15
N SER A 45 -23.46 0.89 -1.15
CA SER A 45 -23.58 -0.53 -1.51
C SER A 45 -23.16 -0.85 -2.98
N THR A 46 -23.26 0.10 -3.90
CA THR A 46 -22.77 -0.07 -5.27
C THR A 46 -21.26 0.03 -5.33
N LEU A 47 -20.67 0.97 -4.60
CA LEU A 47 -19.22 1.14 -4.51
C LEU A 47 -18.58 -0.07 -3.81
N ASN A 48 -19.16 -0.53 -2.71
CA ASN A 48 -18.70 -1.72 -2.01
C ASN A 48 -18.64 -2.95 -2.93
N ARG A 49 -19.63 -3.12 -3.82
CA ARG A 49 -19.58 -4.21 -4.83
C ARG A 49 -18.46 -4.06 -5.85
N LEU A 50 -18.03 -2.84 -6.16
CA LEU A 50 -16.86 -2.61 -7.01
C LEU A 50 -15.58 -3.01 -6.29
N GLU A 51 -15.43 -2.64 -5.02
CA GLU A 51 -14.24 -2.93 -4.22
C GLU A 51 -14.05 -4.41 -3.91
N LEU A 52 -15.15 -5.16 -3.76
CA LEU A 52 -15.12 -6.60 -3.47
C LEU A 52 -14.98 -7.49 -4.73
N GLY A 53 -14.56 -6.93 -5.84
CA GLY A 53 -14.29 -7.70 -7.06
C GLY A 53 -13.10 -8.64 -6.86
N THR A 54 -13.27 -9.93 -7.23
CA THR A 54 -12.16 -10.88 -7.32
C THR A 54 -11.65 -10.98 -8.76
N PRO A 55 -10.37 -11.35 -8.98
CA PRO A 55 -9.82 -11.55 -10.32
C PRO A 55 -10.62 -12.53 -11.18
N GLU A 56 -11.29 -13.50 -10.52
CA GLU A 56 -12.12 -14.51 -11.16
C GLU A 56 -13.53 -14.03 -11.48
N SER A 57 -13.89 -12.80 -11.12
CA SER A 57 -15.21 -12.25 -11.44
C SER A 57 -15.40 -12.24 -12.96
N ALA A 58 -16.26 -13.10 -13.46
CA ALA A 58 -16.50 -13.25 -14.89
C ALA A 58 -16.98 -11.94 -15.50
N SER A 59 -16.54 -11.68 -16.73
CA SER A 59 -17.00 -10.53 -17.55
C SER A 59 -18.50 -10.51 -17.79
N SER A 60 -19.20 -11.61 -17.53
CA SER A 60 -20.65 -11.80 -17.61
C SER A 60 -21.43 -11.35 -16.39
N ASP A 61 -20.76 -11.02 -15.28
CA ASP A 61 -21.45 -10.54 -14.09
C ASP A 61 -22.19 -9.23 -14.37
N ARG A 62 -23.43 -9.14 -13.88
CA ARG A 62 -24.32 -7.97 -14.03
C ARG A 62 -23.68 -6.66 -13.57
N TYR A 63 -22.69 -6.74 -12.71
CA TYR A 63 -21.93 -5.61 -12.21
C TYR A 63 -20.48 -5.75 -12.66
N LYS A 64 -19.94 -4.77 -13.38
CA LYS A 64 -18.51 -4.67 -13.63
C LYS A 64 -17.84 -4.50 -12.29
N ARG A 65 -17.02 -5.45 -11.91
CA ARG A 65 -16.19 -5.38 -10.70
C ARG A 65 -14.81 -4.93 -11.09
N ILE A 66 -14.22 -4.09 -10.26
CA ILE A 66 -12.83 -3.70 -10.42
C ILE A 66 -12.02 -4.82 -9.77
N ALA A 67 -11.21 -5.51 -10.57
CA ALA A 67 -10.18 -6.41 -10.07
C ALA A 67 -8.85 -5.66 -10.11
N ALA A 68 -8.18 -5.56 -8.96
CA ALA A 68 -6.88 -4.94 -8.89
C ALA A 68 -5.81 -5.90 -9.41
N ASP A 69 -5.00 -5.44 -10.36
CA ASP A 69 -3.74 -6.09 -10.71
C ASP A 69 -2.66 -5.60 -9.73
N SER A 70 -2.40 -6.38 -8.69
CA SER A 70 -1.47 -6.00 -7.63
C SER A 70 -0.03 -5.86 -8.14
N GLU A 71 0.39 -6.68 -9.10
CA GLU A 71 1.73 -6.57 -9.68
C GLU A 71 1.88 -5.30 -10.54
N ALA A 72 0.84 -4.93 -11.29
CA ALA A 72 0.84 -3.70 -12.05
C ALA A 72 0.85 -2.47 -11.15
N LEU A 73 0.11 -2.50 -10.02
CA LEU A 73 0.12 -1.44 -9.01
C LEU A 73 1.48 -1.31 -8.35
N ASP A 74 2.10 -2.43 -7.99
CA ASP A 74 3.44 -2.43 -7.40
C ASP A 74 4.50 -1.83 -8.36
N ARG A 75 4.40 -2.15 -9.66
CA ARG A 75 5.26 -1.55 -10.67
C ARG A 75 5.00 -0.06 -10.84
N LEU A 76 3.73 0.34 -10.86
CA LEU A 76 3.32 1.73 -11.02
C LEU A 76 3.90 2.64 -9.94
N LEU A 77 3.90 2.21 -8.67
CA LEU A 77 4.47 3.00 -7.57
C LEU A 77 5.93 3.35 -7.82
N VAL A 78 6.73 2.39 -8.27
CA VAL A 78 8.15 2.62 -8.60
C VAL A 78 8.30 3.45 -9.88
N ASP A 79 7.45 3.27 -10.89
CA ASP A 79 7.49 4.07 -12.11
C ASP A 79 7.19 5.55 -11.83
N LEU A 80 6.18 5.84 -11.02
CA LEU A 80 5.87 7.22 -10.59
C LEU A 80 7.05 7.87 -9.86
N PHE A 81 7.72 7.11 -8.97
CA PHE A 81 8.94 7.58 -8.33
C PHE A 81 10.03 7.91 -9.35
N LEU A 82 10.30 7.00 -10.30
CA LEU A 82 11.30 7.20 -11.33
C LEU A 82 10.99 8.40 -12.24
N GLU A 83 9.72 8.64 -12.53
CA GLU A 83 9.25 9.76 -13.36
C GLU A 83 9.29 11.12 -12.65
N SER A 84 9.25 11.12 -11.32
CA SER A 84 9.35 12.36 -10.54
C SER A 84 10.70 13.07 -10.68
N TYR A 85 11.73 12.36 -11.14
CA TYR A 85 13.08 12.90 -11.31
C TYR A 85 13.37 13.25 -12.76
N ARG A 86 13.78 14.47 -13.01
CA ARG A 86 14.25 14.91 -14.34
C ARG A 86 15.56 14.25 -14.77
N LYS A 87 16.40 13.88 -13.80
CA LYS A 87 17.71 13.21 -14.01
C LYS A 87 17.92 12.19 -12.91
N PRO A 88 18.57 11.04 -13.20
CA PRO A 88 18.91 10.06 -12.19
C PRO A 88 19.70 10.69 -11.02
N PRO A 89 19.27 10.51 -9.77
CA PRO A 89 20.04 10.97 -8.62
C PRO A 89 21.30 10.11 -8.45
N ARG A 90 22.35 10.67 -7.86
CA ARG A 90 23.58 9.91 -7.58
C ARG A 90 23.39 8.83 -6.52
N LYS A 91 22.47 9.08 -5.60
CA LYS A 91 22.19 8.21 -4.45
C LYS A 91 20.72 8.33 -4.05
N ILE A 92 20.12 7.20 -3.67
CA ILE A 92 18.77 7.13 -3.07
C ILE A 92 18.82 6.30 -1.78
N TRP A 93 17.87 6.58 -0.91
CA TRP A 93 17.61 5.80 0.29
C TRP A 93 16.30 5.05 0.13
N LEU A 94 16.27 3.81 0.55
CA LEU A 94 15.05 3.01 0.69
C LEU A 94 14.81 2.79 2.17
N ASP A 95 13.77 3.39 2.69
CA ASP A 95 13.37 3.29 4.09
C ASP A 95 12.33 2.19 4.24
N LEU A 96 12.69 1.13 4.98
CA LEU A 96 11.79 0.02 5.27
C LEU A 96 11.16 0.23 6.64
N ASP A 97 9.86 0.03 6.70
CA ASP A 97 9.10 0.12 7.95
C ASP A 97 8.01 -0.96 8.00
N ALA A 98 7.73 -1.44 9.19
CA ALA A 98 6.60 -2.32 9.48
C ALA A 98 5.90 -1.76 10.72
N THR A 99 4.72 -1.24 10.51
CA THR A 99 3.91 -0.66 11.58
C THR A 99 2.67 -1.48 11.84
N ASP A 100 2.07 -1.35 13.02
CA ASP A 100 0.79 -1.97 13.31
C ASP A 100 -0.36 -1.21 12.64
N ASP A 101 -1.31 -1.98 12.15
CA ASP A 101 -2.60 -1.49 11.67
C ASP A 101 -3.69 -2.13 12.54
N PRO A 102 -4.11 -1.44 13.64
CA PRO A 102 -5.05 -1.99 14.61
C PRO A 102 -6.40 -2.32 13.99
N LEU A 103 -6.92 -3.50 14.33
CA LEU A 103 -8.16 -4.01 13.76
C LEU A 103 -9.32 -3.88 14.74
N HIS A 104 -10.43 -3.38 14.23
CA HIS A 104 -11.70 -3.34 14.93
C HIS A 104 -12.61 -4.48 14.46
N GLY A 105 -13.19 -5.22 15.41
CA GLY A 105 -14.07 -6.33 15.11
C GLY A 105 -13.36 -7.63 14.72
N GLN A 106 -14.05 -8.49 13.95
CA GLN A 106 -13.61 -9.84 13.62
C GLN A 106 -13.20 -9.94 12.14
N GLN A 107 -12.15 -9.23 11.76
CA GLN A 107 -11.63 -9.30 10.39
C GLN A 107 -10.84 -10.59 10.18
N GLU A 108 -10.90 -11.12 8.96
CA GLU A 108 -10.14 -12.30 8.55
C GLU A 108 -8.63 -12.01 8.58
N GLY A 109 -7.83 -12.99 9.01
CA GLY A 109 -6.37 -12.86 9.07
C GLY A 109 -5.86 -11.96 10.20
N ARG A 110 -6.70 -11.58 11.16
CA ARG A 110 -6.25 -10.85 12.34
C ARG A 110 -5.47 -11.77 13.28
N PHE A 111 -4.34 -11.28 13.76
CA PHE A 111 -3.54 -11.95 14.80
C PHE A 111 -3.22 -10.99 15.92
N PHE A 112 -3.07 -11.52 17.13
CA PHE A 112 -2.61 -10.75 18.27
C PHE A 112 -1.10 -10.55 18.20
N HIS A 113 -0.66 -9.30 18.15
CA HIS A 113 0.76 -8.96 18.13
C HIS A 113 1.25 -8.62 19.55
N GLY A 114 2.17 -9.43 20.08
CA GLY A 114 2.63 -9.31 21.48
C GLY A 114 3.33 -7.99 21.79
N TYR A 115 4.06 -7.41 20.86
CA TYR A 115 4.74 -6.13 21.04
C TYR A 115 3.76 -4.96 21.10
N TYR A 116 2.82 -4.89 20.14
CA TYR A 116 1.80 -3.83 20.08
C TYR A 116 0.62 -4.07 21.02
N ARG A 117 0.48 -5.29 21.57
CA ARG A 117 -0.60 -5.69 22.51
C ARG A 117 -2.02 -5.50 21.95
N CYS A 118 -2.20 -5.65 20.67
CA CYS A 118 -3.48 -5.56 19.98
C CYS A 118 -3.61 -6.60 18.87
N TYR A 119 -4.84 -6.80 18.40
CA TYR A 119 -5.09 -7.50 17.13
C TYR A 119 -4.87 -6.50 16.00
N CYS A 120 -3.96 -6.82 15.08
CA CYS A 120 -3.61 -5.93 14.00
C CYS A 120 -3.17 -6.70 12.75
N TYR A 121 -3.06 -6.00 11.64
CA TYR A 121 -2.16 -6.37 10.55
C TYR A 121 -0.78 -5.75 10.80
N LEU A 122 0.23 -6.22 10.06
CA LEU A 122 1.59 -5.71 10.10
C LEU A 122 2.07 -5.40 8.67
N PRO A 123 1.54 -4.35 8.05
CA PRO A 123 1.95 -3.98 6.70
C PRO A 123 3.44 -3.67 6.62
N LEU A 124 4.04 -4.00 5.46
CA LEU A 124 5.38 -3.58 5.08
C LEU A 124 5.26 -2.36 4.18
N TYR A 125 5.95 -1.31 4.55
CA TYR A 125 6.12 -0.13 3.72
C TYR A 125 7.57 0.04 3.30
N ILE A 126 7.79 0.48 2.06
CA ILE A 126 9.11 0.91 1.58
C ILE A 126 8.95 2.26 0.92
N PHE A 127 9.71 3.24 1.40
CA PHE A 127 9.70 4.60 0.91
C PHE A 127 11.05 5.00 0.33
N SER A 128 11.03 6.02 -0.55
CA SER A 128 12.21 6.81 -0.91
C SER A 128 11.88 8.29 -0.81
N GLY A 129 12.29 8.92 0.30
CA GLY A 129 11.82 10.25 0.67
C GLY A 129 10.32 10.25 0.88
N GLU A 130 9.56 11.05 0.15
CA GLU A 130 8.10 11.12 0.24
C GLU A 130 7.37 10.14 -0.70
N HIS A 131 8.11 9.36 -1.50
CA HIS A 131 7.53 8.42 -2.44
C HIS A 131 7.34 7.04 -1.82
N LEU A 132 6.11 6.54 -1.84
CA LEU A 132 5.77 5.16 -1.50
C LEU A 132 6.14 4.24 -2.66
N LEU A 133 6.98 3.22 -2.41
CA LEU A 133 7.42 2.24 -3.41
C LEU A 133 6.83 0.85 -3.18
N CYS A 134 6.42 0.57 -1.96
CA CYS A 134 5.75 -0.67 -1.57
C CYS A 134 4.79 -0.40 -0.41
N ALA A 135 3.59 -0.97 -0.51
CA ALA A 135 2.63 -1.10 0.58
C ALA A 135 2.07 -2.52 0.53
N ARG A 136 2.60 -3.42 1.36
CA ARG A 136 2.22 -4.83 1.38
C ARG A 136 1.48 -5.16 2.66
N LEU A 137 0.16 -5.42 2.56
CA LEU A 137 -0.61 -5.90 3.70
C LEU A 137 -0.13 -7.29 4.12
N ARG A 138 0.12 -7.47 5.41
CA ARG A 138 0.58 -8.73 6.00
C ARG A 138 -0.14 -8.98 7.32
N THR A 139 -0.30 -10.25 7.64
CA THR A 139 -0.81 -10.68 8.95
C THR A 139 0.25 -10.47 10.04
N ALA A 140 -0.19 -10.16 11.26
CA ALA A 140 0.70 -9.82 12.38
C ALA A 140 1.40 -11.03 13.04
N ASP A 141 1.18 -12.25 12.56
CA ASP A 141 1.91 -13.46 12.93
C ASP A 141 3.27 -13.61 12.21
N LYS A 142 3.61 -12.67 11.34
CA LYS A 142 4.84 -12.64 10.55
C LYS A 142 5.92 -11.81 11.25
N ASP A 143 7.19 -12.17 11.00
CA ASP A 143 8.32 -11.30 11.37
C ASP A 143 8.28 -9.97 10.57
N ALA A 144 8.69 -8.87 11.19
CA ALA A 144 8.70 -7.55 10.57
C ALA A 144 9.45 -7.50 9.22
N SER A 145 10.52 -8.30 9.09
CA SER A 145 11.32 -8.39 7.85
C SER A 145 10.76 -9.36 6.80
N SER A 146 9.68 -10.09 7.11
CA SER A 146 9.13 -11.12 6.21
C SER A 146 8.73 -10.53 4.85
N GLY A 147 9.22 -11.14 3.75
CA GLY A 147 8.95 -10.69 2.38
C GLY A 147 9.75 -9.45 1.93
N SER A 148 10.59 -8.87 2.80
CA SER A 148 11.35 -7.66 2.44
C SER A 148 12.36 -7.90 1.32
N VAL A 149 13.01 -9.07 1.28
CA VAL A 149 13.99 -9.39 0.23
C VAL A 149 13.34 -9.43 -1.14
N ASP A 150 12.16 -10.03 -1.27
CA ASP A 150 11.43 -10.12 -2.54
C ASP A 150 11.04 -8.73 -3.05
N GLU A 151 10.52 -7.89 -2.16
CA GLU A 151 10.17 -6.51 -2.51
C GLU A 151 11.39 -5.67 -2.86
N LEU A 152 12.49 -5.83 -2.13
CA LEU A 152 13.75 -5.15 -2.45
C LEU A 152 14.29 -5.60 -3.81
N GLN A 153 14.23 -6.89 -4.13
CA GLN A 153 14.66 -7.41 -5.43
C GLN A 153 13.84 -6.80 -6.56
N ARG A 154 12.52 -6.72 -6.40
CA ARG A 154 11.61 -6.10 -7.36
C ARG A 154 11.94 -4.61 -7.56
N ILE A 155 11.96 -3.84 -6.49
CA ILE A 155 12.14 -2.37 -6.51
C ILE A 155 13.54 -2.01 -7.04
N VAL A 156 14.59 -2.62 -6.50
CA VAL A 156 15.97 -2.35 -6.93
C VAL A 156 16.19 -2.76 -8.37
N GLY A 157 15.62 -3.89 -8.80
CA GLY A 157 15.66 -4.33 -10.19
C GLY A 157 15.05 -3.30 -11.14
N GLN A 158 13.86 -2.79 -10.82
CA GLN A 158 13.17 -1.77 -11.61
C GLN A 158 13.94 -0.43 -11.64
N ILE A 159 14.46 0.02 -10.48
CA ILE A 159 15.27 1.23 -10.40
C ILE A 159 16.55 1.10 -11.25
N ARG A 160 17.26 0.00 -11.17
CA ARG A 160 18.51 -0.22 -11.92
C ARG A 160 18.31 -0.37 -13.41
N ALA A 161 17.17 -0.91 -13.83
CA ALA A 161 16.83 -0.95 -15.25
C ALA A 161 16.80 0.46 -15.87
N ARG A 162 16.37 1.47 -15.12
CA ARG A 162 16.31 2.87 -15.59
C ARG A 162 17.51 3.71 -15.14
N TRP A 163 18.07 3.45 -13.94
CA TRP A 163 19.17 4.21 -13.32
C TRP A 163 20.32 3.28 -12.89
N PRO A 164 21.08 2.70 -13.82
CA PRO A 164 22.05 1.65 -13.51
C PRO A 164 23.25 2.13 -12.67
N LYS A 165 23.49 3.44 -12.58
CA LYS A 165 24.63 4.03 -11.85
C LYS A 165 24.21 4.67 -10.52
N THR A 166 22.93 4.66 -10.17
CA THR A 166 22.45 5.23 -8.91
C THR A 166 22.82 4.32 -7.76
N ARG A 167 23.51 4.86 -6.76
CA ARG A 167 23.82 4.14 -5.52
C ARG A 167 22.55 4.01 -4.70
N ILE A 168 22.22 2.78 -4.30
CA ILE A 168 21.05 2.47 -3.47
C ILE A 168 21.51 2.10 -2.07
N ILE A 169 20.86 2.66 -1.05
CA ILE A 169 21.14 2.37 0.36
C ILE A 169 19.82 2.09 1.06
N ILE A 170 19.74 0.97 1.77
CA ILE A 170 18.60 0.61 2.60
C ILE A 170 18.80 1.18 3.99
N ARG A 171 17.72 1.69 4.59
CA ARG A 171 17.68 2.10 6.00
C ARG A 171 16.46 1.48 6.66
N ALA A 172 16.65 0.88 7.83
CA ALA A 172 15.57 0.30 8.61
C ALA A 172 15.94 0.19 10.10
N ASP A 173 14.93 -0.07 10.91
CA ASP A 173 15.11 -0.33 12.34
C ASP A 173 15.68 -1.74 12.63
N SER A 174 15.73 -2.10 13.90
CA SER A 174 16.24 -3.39 14.34
C SER A 174 15.36 -4.60 13.96
N GLY A 175 14.11 -4.39 13.61
CA GLY A 175 13.21 -5.42 13.13
C GLY A 175 13.65 -6.00 11.79
N PHE A 176 14.40 -5.23 11.00
CA PHE A 176 14.94 -5.62 9.69
C PHE A 176 16.40 -6.04 9.70
N CYS A 177 17.08 -6.01 10.86
CA CYS A 177 18.46 -6.48 10.99
C CYS A 177 18.49 -8.00 10.94
N ARG A 178 18.47 -8.57 9.74
CA ARG A 178 18.45 -10.01 9.46
C ARG A 178 19.52 -10.36 8.44
N ASP A 179 20.19 -11.50 8.67
CA ASP A 179 21.23 -12.00 7.78
C ASP A 179 20.80 -12.10 6.32
N ALA A 180 19.57 -12.50 6.06
CA ALA A 180 19.03 -12.60 4.70
C ALA A 180 19.02 -11.25 3.96
N ILE A 181 18.65 -10.15 4.65
CA ILE A 181 18.65 -8.80 4.06
C ILE A 181 20.08 -8.32 3.84
N MET A 182 20.97 -8.50 4.82
CA MET A 182 22.38 -8.08 4.70
C MET A 182 23.09 -8.84 3.58
N ALA A 183 22.98 -10.16 3.54
CA ALA A 183 23.56 -10.98 2.49
C ALA A 183 23.02 -10.62 1.09
N TRP A 184 21.71 -10.36 0.99
CA TRP A 184 21.12 -9.91 -0.27
C TRP A 184 21.71 -8.55 -0.69
N CYS A 185 21.84 -7.61 0.22
CA CYS A 185 22.43 -6.29 -0.04
C CYS A 185 23.86 -6.40 -0.54
N GLU A 186 24.69 -7.21 0.12
CA GLU A 186 26.11 -7.43 -0.25
C GLU A 186 26.21 -8.09 -1.63
N THR A 187 25.37 -9.09 -1.91
CA THR A 187 25.37 -9.77 -3.22
C THR A 187 24.93 -8.85 -4.36
N ASN A 188 24.07 -7.87 -4.06
CA ASN A 188 23.48 -6.99 -5.06
C ASN A 188 24.08 -5.58 -5.08
N ASP A 189 25.23 -5.33 -4.48
CA ASP A 189 25.86 -4.00 -4.40
C ASP A 189 24.88 -2.91 -3.90
N VAL A 190 24.16 -3.19 -2.84
CA VAL A 190 23.25 -2.27 -2.15
C VAL A 190 23.83 -1.97 -0.77
N GLY A 191 24.02 -0.70 -0.45
CA GLY A 191 24.42 -0.30 0.90
C GLY A 191 23.28 -0.50 1.89
N TYR A 192 23.60 -0.66 3.19
CA TYR A 192 22.57 -0.72 4.22
C TYR A 192 22.98 -0.04 5.52
N VAL A 193 22.00 0.49 6.24
CA VAL A 193 22.11 1.03 7.60
C VAL A 193 20.93 0.48 8.38
N LEU A 194 21.21 -0.51 9.24
CA LEU A 194 20.19 -1.20 10.02
C LEU A 194 20.38 -0.96 11.51
N GLY A 195 19.28 -0.71 12.20
CA GLY A 195 19.30 -0.63 13.67
C GLY A 195 19.68 -1.99 14.28
N LEU A 196 20.38 -1.96 15.42
CA LEU A 196 20.65 -3.16 16.20
C LEU A 196 19.76 -3.16 17.44
N ALA A 197 19.11 -4.29 17.69
CA ALA A 197 18.37 -4.47 18.94
C ALA A 197 19.35 -4.43 20.14
N ARG A 198 18.99 -3.65 21.17
CA ARG A 198 19.78 -3.59 22.40
C ARG A 198 19.88 -4.97 23.03
N ASN A 199 21.11 -5.40 23.30
CA ASN A 199 21.36 -6.60 24.08
C ASN A 199 22.52 -6.38 25.04
N LYS A 200 22.59 -7.21 26.09
CA LYS A 200 23.62 -7.07 27.15
C LYS A 200 25.04 -7.19 26.61
N ARG A 201 25.29 -8.01 25.59
CA ARG A 201 26.63 -8.18 24.99
C ARG A 201 27.08 -6.93 24.25
N LEU A 202 26.20 -6.28 23.48
CA LEU A 202 26.49 -5.01 22.82
C LEU A 202 26.74 -3.89 23.82
N GLN A 203 25.95 -3.84 24.92
CA GLN A 203 26.15 -2.84 25.98
C GLN A 203 27.45 -3.00 26.73
N GLN A 204 28.01 -4.22 26.80
CA GLN A 204 29.31 -4.49 27.45
C GLN A 204 30.50 -4.24 26.50
N ALA A 205 30.28 -4.20 25.20
CA ALA A 205 31.28 -3.99 24.16
C ALA A 205 31.45 -2.51 23.77
N LEU A 206 30.54 -1.64 24.21
CA LEU A 206 30.57 -0.18 24.05
C LEU A 206 31.11 0.50 25.30
#